data_6a8d83c234f3c83a859ee203b807bd4b
#
_entry.id   6a8d83c234f3c83a859ee203b807bd4b
#
_cell.length_a   1.000
_cell.length_b   1.000
_cell.length_c   1.000
_cell.angle_alpha   90.00
_cell.angle_beta   90.00
_cell.angle_gamma   90.00
#
_symmetry.space_group_name_H-M   'P 1'
#
loop_
_entity.id
_entity.type
_entity.pdbx_description
1 polymer ?
#
loop_
_entity_poly.entity_id
_entity_poly.type
_entity_poly.pdbx_seq_one_letter_code
_entity_poly.pdbx_strand_id
1 'polypeptide(L)'
;MIKRGIGMLILLMSTSLVFAQQYEANWNSLNKRGIPAWFSNAKFGIFIHWGVYAVPSYAVVGPGGYSEWYWHNLRGTKEGSHQQVQAFHDKNYGKDTPYENFESQFTASLYNPQQWAEVFRRSGAKYVVLTSKHHEGYCLWDNKQANESWGHSWNAVTGTPKRDLLGDLTDAVRKEGLKMGYYYSLYEWFNPLWLKDKQRYVKEVMTPQFKDLVTRYKPSIIFSDGEWELTDTAWQSPSLLAWLFNESPVKNEVVVDDRWGSNTRGKNNGATYLTSEYGSGMQPGVIWEESQGIGQSYGYNRMETADDYKKSADLVLMLVDIVSRGGNLLLDIGPTADGRIPVIMQQKLLDIGKWLEVNGEAIYDSKPWTVSQQWSAGKRPETKEASFMSGYNISQLVKKSDQHANVELFFTQKPGAVYCFVPSYRQQVWIRNYTPAKGVIASVLGSSKAIKWQQKGKDCLVDLSSLHPGDVPEGLLVVKMKG
;
A
#
# COMPACT_ATOMS: atom_id res chain seq x y z
N MET A 1 59.72 -50.17 -23.65
CA MET A 1 58.69 -50.32 -22.60
C MET A 1 58.44 -48.94 -21.98
N ILE A 2 57.34 -48.28 -22.37
CA ILE A 2 56.98 -46.94 -21.91
C ILE A 2 55.84 -47.12 -20.89
N LYS A 3 56.11 -46.84 -19.63
CA LYS A 3 55.10 -46.82 -18.60
C LYS A 3 54.31 -45.48 -18.65
N ARG A 4 53.01 -45.52 -19.00
CA ARG A 4 52.10 -44.41 -18.88
C ARG A 4 51.55 -44.36 -17.44
N GLY A 5 51.93 -43.34 -16.71
CA GLY A 5 51.27 -43.00 -15.43
C GLY A 5 49.95 -42.23 -15.66
N ILE A 6 48.82 -42.77 -15.19
CA ILE A 6 47.54 -42.11 -15.18
C ILE A 6 47.45 -41.28 -13.89
N GLY A 7 47.56 -39.96 -14.00
CA GLY A 7 47.29 -39.06 -12.90
C GLY A 7 45.78 -38.84 -12.72
N MET A 8 45.22 -39.34 -11.64
CA MET A 8 43.81 -39.14 -11.24
C MET A 8 43.68 -37.79 -10.57
N LEU A 9 43.05 -36.85 -11.26
CA LEU A 9 42.75 -35.51 -10.76
C LEU A 9 41.50 -35.61 -9.88
N ILE A 10 41.64 -35.56 -8.56
CA ILE A 10 40.52 -35.51 -7.60
C ILE A 10 40.05 -34.08 -7.52
N LEU A 11 38.88 -33.79 -8.13
CA LEU A 11 38.20 -32.50 -8.05
C LEU A 11 37.46 -32.45 -6.69
N LEU A 12 38.06 -31.77 -5.72
CA LEU A 12 37.39 -31.44 -4.44
C LEU A 12 36.30 -30.38 -4.69
N MET A 13 35.06 -30.82 -4.87
CA MET A 13 33.91 -29.92 -4.80
C MET A 13 33.74 -29.47 -3.34
N SER A 14 34.18 -28.26 -3.01
CA SER A 14 33.83 -27.58 -1.76
C SER A 14 32.37 -27.18 -1.83
N THR A 15 31.47 -27.97 -1.25
CA THR A 15 30.09 -27.58 -0.98
C THR A 15 30.11 -26.53 0.13
N SER A 16 30.05 -25.26 -0.24
CA SER A 16 29.76 -24.19 0.71
C SER A 16 28.37 -24.42 1.28
N LEU A 17 28.27 -24.94 2.50
CA LEU A 17 27.03 -24.92 3.27
C LEU A 17 26.72 -23.46 3.55
N VAL A 18 25.84 -22.86 2.76
CA VAL A 18 25.21 -21.57 3.06
C VAL A 18 24.28 -21.85 4.24
N PHE A 19 24.76 -21.62 5.46
CA PHE A 19 23.88 -21.53 6.60
C PHE A 19 22.92 -20.35 6.36
N ALA A 20 21.65 -20.64 6.15
CA ALA A 20 20.63 -19.60 6.12
C ALA A 20 20.70 -18.85 7.46
N GLN A 21 20.80 -17.53 7.42
CA GLN A 21 20.85 -16.72 8.62
C GLN A 21 19.59 -16.96 9.44
N GLN A 22 19.74 -17.44 10.68
CA GLN A 22 18.64 -17.67 11.59
C GLN A 22 18.43 -16.41 12.45
N TYR A 23 17.18 -15.95 12.54
CA TYR A 23 16.81 -14.77 13.32
C TYR A 23 16.24 -15.23 14.69
N GLU A 24 16.76 -14.64 15.75
CA GLU A 24 16.22 -14.81 17.09
C GLU A 24 14.93 -13.99 17.27
N ALA A 25 14.09 -14.38 18.23
CA ALA A 25 12.83 -13.73 18.55
C ALA A 25 13.02 -12.41 19.32
N ASN A 26 13.82 -11.51 18.77
CA ASN A 26 14.04 -10.15 19.27
C ASN A 26 14.34 -9.18 18.13
N TRP A 27 14.01 -7.91 18.32
CA TRP A 27 14.15 -6.88 17.29
C TRP A 27 15.58 -6.64 16.83
N ASN A 28 16.58 -6.78 17.72
CA ASN A 28 17.98 -6.63 17.35
C ASN A 28 18.43 -7.66 16.32
N SER A 29 17.91 -8.87 16.40
CA SER A 29 18.18 -9.93 15.43
C SER A 29 17.31 -9.77 14.18
N LEU A 30 16.01 -9.54 14.33
CA LEU A 30 15.06 -9.41 13.23
C LEU A 30 15.43 -8.25 12.29
N ASN A 31 15.88 -7.11 12.83
CA ASN A 31 16.28 -5.92 12.06
C ASN A 31 17.50 -6.15 11.15
N LYS A 32 18.26 -7.23 11.36
CA LYS A 32 19.38 -7.60 10.47
C LYS A 32 18.94 -8.22 9.15
N ARG A 33 17.65 -8.59 9.01
CA ARG A 33 17.12 -9.22 7.82
C ARG A 33 17.18 -8.31 6.60
N GLY A 34 16.89 -7.05 6.76
CA GLY A 34 16.66 -6.13 5.66
C GLY A 34 15.30 -6.38 4.97
N ILE A 35 14.82 -5.40 4.26
CA ILE A 35 13.57 -5.48 3.49
C ILE A 35 13.91 -5.89 2.07
N PRO A 36 13.29 -6.94 1.50
CA PRO A 36 13.52 -7.37 0.12
C PRO A 36 13.34 -6.22 -0.88
N ALA A 37 14.35 -6.05 -1.76
CA ALA A 37 14.44 -4.92 -2.68
C ALA A 37 13.25 -4.79 -3.64
N TRP A 38 12.58 -5.90 -3.95
CA TRP A 38 11.41 -5.88 -4.82
C TRP A 38 10.33 -4.91 -4.32
N PHE A 39 10.16 -4.78 -2.98
CA PHE A 39 9.15 -3.92 -2.38
C PHE A 39 9.44 -2.43 -2.63
N SER A 40 10.63 -1.98 -2.32
CA SER A 40 11.03 -0.59 -2.57
C SER A 40 11.11 -0.23 -4.06
N ASN A 41 11.21 -1.22 -4.95
CA ASN A 41 11.20 -1.04 -6.40
C ASN A 41 9.79 -0.99 -6.99
N ALA A 42 8.83 -1.61 -6.33
CA ALA A 42 7.44 -1.74 -6.81
C ALA A 42 6.68 -0.41 -6.89
N LYS A 43 6.85 0.48 -5.93
CA LYS A 43 6.33 1.85 -5.85
C LYS A 43 4.82 2.03 -5.78
N PHE A 44 4.02 1.13 -6.35
CA PHE A 44 2.58 1.25 -6.42
C PHE A 44 1.89 -0.09 -6.20
N GLY A 45 0.98 -0.14 -5.23
CA GLY A 45 0.12 -1.27 -4.89
C GLY A 45 -1.34 -0.88 -4.74
N ILE A 46 -2.22 -1.88 -4.80
CA ILE A 46 -3.66 -1.73 -4.55
C ILE A 46 -3.97 -2.33 -3.19
N PHE A 47 -4.64 -1.57 -2.35
CA PHE A 47 -5.26 -2.03 -1.12
C PHE A 47 -6.74 -2.33 -1.38
N ILE A 48 -7.29 -3.33 -0.69
CA ILE A 48 -8.69 -3.69 -0.84
C ILE A 48 -9.29 -3.92 0.55
N HIS A 49 -10.21 -3.05 0.96
CA HIS A 49 -11.01 -3.25 2.15
C HIS A 49 -12.36 -3.87 1.76
N TRP A 50 -12.52 -5.17 2.05
CA TRP A 50 -13.71 -5.92 1.69
C TRP A 50 -14.05 -6.97 2.74
N GLY A 51 -15.31 -7.00 3.17
CA GLY A 51 -15.82 -7.86 4.24
C GLY A 51 -17.31 -7.63 4.47
N VAL A 52 -17.84 -8.18 5.56
CA VAL A 52 -19.27 -8.06 5.93
C VAL A 52 -19.72 -6.60 6.07
N TYR A 53 -18.84 -5.69 6.48
CA TYR A 53 -19.12 -4.25 6.55
C TYR A 53 -19.50 -3.61 5.20
N ALA A 54 -19.20 -4.25 4.08
CA ALA A 54 -19.66 -3.81 2.75
C ALA A 54 -21.17 -3.97 2.56
N VAL A 55 -21.88 -4.69 3.44
CA VAL A 55 -23.34 -4.82 3.41
C VAL A 55 -24.02 -3.53 3.90
N PRO A 56 -23.81 -3.07 5.15
CA PRO A 56 -24.33 -1.77 5.56
C PRO A 56 -23.64 -0.63 4.83
N SER A 57 -22.34 -0.77 4.52
CA SER A 57 -21.53 0.17 3.73
C SER A 57 -21.83 1.64 4.07
N TYR A 58 -21.84 2.00 5.35
CA TYR A 58 -22.24 3.32 5.81
C TYR A 58 -21.24 3.88 6.80
N ALA A 59 -20.78 5.09 6.52
CA ALA A 59 -20.14 5.99 7.47
C ALA A 59 -20.50 7.44 7.14
N VAL A 60 -20.34 8.33 8.10
CA VAL A 60 -20.42 9.77 7.86
C VAL A 60 -19.24 10.18 6.97
N VAL A 61 -19.51 10.85 5.85
CA VAL A 61 -18.45 11.28 4.93
C VAL A 61 -17.58 12.33 5.58
N GLY A 62 -16.29 12.14 5.55
CA GLY A 62 -15.29 13.06 6.10
C GLY A 62 -14.08 12.33 6.72
N PRO A 63 -13.11 13.07 7.26
CA PRO A 63 -11.94 12.49 7.89
C PRO A 63 -12.30 11.51 9.02
N GLY A 64 -11.81 10.26 8.94
CA GLY A 64 -12.14 9.20 9.90
C GLY A 64 -13.52 8.57 9.71
N GLY A 65 -14.24 8.91 8.66
CA GLY A 65 -15.54 8.33 8.31
C GLY A 65 -15.38 6.99 7.60
N TYR A 66 -14.95 5.96 8.30
CA TYR A 66 -14.61 4.64 7.78
C TYR A 66 -15.78 3.67 7.88
N SER A 67 -16.30 3.19 6.75
CA SER A 67 -17.44 2.27 6.71
C SER A 67 -17.09 0.87 7.23
N GLU A 68 -15.85 0.46 7.15
CA GLU A 68 -15.33 -0.79 7.72
C GLU A 68 -15.35 -0.77 9.26
N TRP A 69 -15.49 0.40 9.88
CA TRP A 69 -15.69 0.57 11.33
C TRP A 69 -17.16 0.54 11.75
N TYR A 70 -18.08 0.19 10.85
CA TYR A 70 -19.52 0.22 11.09
C TYR A 70 -19.93 -0.48 12.38
N TRP A 71 -19.47 -1.72 12.61
CA TRP A 71 -19.82 -2.49 13.80
C TRP A 71 -19.31 -1.85 15.10
N HIS A 72 -18.06 -1.38 15.08
CA HIS A 72 -17.49 -0.66 16.21
C HIS A 72 -18.33 0.61 16.54
N ASN A 73 -18.65 1.39 15.51
CA ASN A 73 -19.44 2.61 15.66
C ASN A 73 -20.88 2.32 16.08
N LEU A 74 -21.46 1.21 15.64
CA LEU A 74 -22.81 0.77 16.05
C LEU A 74 -22.88 0.48 17.56
N ARG A 75 -21.82 -0.09 18.15
CA ARG A 75 -21.73 -0.44 19.58
C ARG A 75 -21.07 0.64 20.45
N GLY A 76 -20.62 1.73 19.86
CA GLY A 76 -19.98 2.84 20.56
C GLY A 76 -20.93 3.69 21.42
N THR A 77 -20.35 4.69 22.07
CA THR A 77 -21.13 5.67 22.85
C THR A 77 -22.02 6.52 21.90
N LYS A 78 -23.16 7.02 22.41
CA LYS A 78 -24.12 7.77 21.59
C LYS A 78 -23.68 9.22 21.32
N GLU A 79 -22.47 9.42 20.80
CA GLU A 79 -21.91 10.73 20.50
C GLU A 79 -21.31 10.76 19.08
N GLY A 80 -21.37 11.89 18.40
CA GLY A 80 -20.76 12.11 17.10
C GLY A 80 -21.16 11.09 16.04
N SER A 81 -20.18 10.48 15.37
CA SER A 81 -20.39 9.50 14.30
C SER A 81 -21.11 8.23 14.77
N HIS A 82 -20.92 7.82 16.04
CA HIS A 82 -21.60 6.65 16.61
C HIS A 82 -23.13 6.83 16.62
N GLN A 83 -23.60 8.01 17.02
CA GLN A 83 -25.04 8.32 17.02
C GLN A 83 -25.64 8.24 15.60
N GLN A 84 -24.91 8.74 14.61
CA GLN A 84 -25.37 8.74 13.21
C GLN A 84 -25.40 7.32 12.63
N VAL A 85 -24.41 6.47 12.94
CA VAL A 85 -24.40 5.07 12.53
C VAL A 85 -25.55 4.30 13.20
N GLN A 86 -25.80 4.52 14.50
CA GLN A 86 -26.94 3.91 15.20
C GLN A 86 -28.27 4.34 14.60
N ALA A 87 -28.45 5.64 14.33
CA ALA A 87 -29.70 6.16 13.73
C ALA A 87 -29.92 5.59 12.31
N PHE A 88 -28.84 5.45 11.52
CA PHE A 88 -28.91 4.81 10.21
C PHE A 88 -29.29 3.32 10.33
N HIS A 89 -28.69 2.62 11.28
CA HIS A 89 -28.97 1.21 11.53
C HIS A 89 -30.42 0.97 11.95
N ASP A 90 -30.90 1.72 12.97
CA ASP A 90 -32.27 1.64 13.49
C ASP A 90 -33.31 1.86 12.39
N LYS A 91 -33.05 2.87 11.53
CA LYS A 91 -33.94 3.23 10.44
C LYS A 91 -34.00 2.18 9.32
N ASN A 92 -32.87 1.59 8.95
CA ASN A 92 -32.77 0.77 7.73
C ASN A 92 -32.87 -0.73 8.02
N TYR A 93 -32.47 -1.17 9.22
CA TYR A 93 -32.39 -2.60 9.57
C TYR A 93 -33.20 -2.96 10.82
N GLY A 94 -33.55 -1.97 11.65
CA GLY A 94 -34.20 -2.18 12.94
C GLY A 94 -33.19 -2.24 14.09
N LYS A 95 -33.59 -1.61 15.21
CA LYS A 95 -32.74 -1.39 16.39
C LYS A 95 -32.11 -2.65 16.97
N ASP A 96 -32.84 -3.76 16.92
CA ASP A 96 -32.43 -5.04 17.54
C ASP A 96 -31.77 -5.99 16.54
N THR A 97 -31.48 -5.54 15.32
CA THR A 97 -30.81 -6.36 14.32
C THR A 97 -29.31 -6.48 14.64
N PRO A 98 -28.78 -7.68 14.95
CA PRO A 98 -27.35 -7.86 15.17
C PRO A 98 -26.55 -7.63 13.89
N TYR A 99 -25.32 -7.12 14.04
CA TYR A 99 -24.40 -6.96 12.90
C TYR A 99 -24.13 -8.28 12.17
N GLU A 100 -24.05 -9.36 12.93
CA GLU A 100 -23.76 -10.71 12.43
C GLU A 100 -24.80 -11.18 11.37
N ASN A 101 -26.01 -10.63 11.37
CA ASN A 101 -27.04 -10.92 10.37
C ASN A 101 -26.66 -10.41 8.97
N PHE A 102 -25.72 -9.47 8.86
CA PHE A 102 -25.22 -9.03 7.56
C PHE A 102 -24.38 -10.08 6.86
N GLU A 103 -23.85 -11.06 7.57
CA GLU A 103 -23.07 -12.16 7.00
C GLU A 103 -23.83 -12.84 5.86
N SER A 104 -25.09 -13.17 6.05
CA SER A 104 -25.93 -13.82 5.04
C SER A 104 -26.20 -12.97 3.78
N GLN A 105 -25.95 -11.67 3.86
CA GLN A 105 -26.12 -10.71 2.76
C GLN A 105 -24.79 -10.37 2.06
N PHE A 106 -23.67 -10.81 2.62
CA PHE A 106 -22.36 -10.69 1.99
C PHE A 106 -22.16 -11.78 0.93
N THR A 107 -22.86 -11.64 -0.21
CA THR A 107 -23.03 -12.72 -1.18
C THR A 107 -21.89 -12.90 -2.16
N ALA A 108 -21.09 -11.87 -2.41
CA ALA A 108 -20.05 -11.88 -3.46
C ALA A 108 -20.52 -12.45 -4.81
N SER A 109 -21.84 -12.33 -5.10
CA SER A 109 -22.49 -13.02 -6.24
C SER A 109 -22.00 -12.54 -7.61
N LEU A 110 -21.42 -11.34 -7.68
CA LEU A 110 -20.84 -10.74 -8.88
C LEU A 110 -19.30 -10.65 -8.79
N TYR A 111 -18.70 -11.30 -7.78
CA TYR A 111 -17.26 -11.31 -7.63
C TYR A 111 -16.57 -12.07 -8.75
N ASN A 112 -15.77 -11.35 -9.52
CA ASN A 112 -14.94 -11.88 -10.60
C ASN A 112 -13.47 -11.55 -10.34
N PRO A 113 -12.69 -12.46 -9.73
CA PRO A 113 -11.30 -12.22 -9.37
C PRO A 113 -10.40 -11.95 -10.58
N GLN A 114 -10.71 -12.54 -11.75
CA GLN A 114 -9.95 -12.31 -12.98
C GLN A 114 -10.13 -10.88 -13.48
N GLN A 115 -11.36 -10.36 -13.46
CA GLN A 115 -11.64 -8.97 -13.82
C GLN A 115 -10.97 -8.00 -12.85
N TRP A 116 -10.99 -8.31 -11.54
CA TRP A 116 -10.30 -7.49 -10.56
C TRP A 116 -8.79 -7.45 -10.86
N ALA A 117 -8.16 -8.61 -11.02
CA ALA A 117 -6.73 -8.72 -11.28
C ALA A 117 -6.32 -8.00 -12.58
N GLU A 118 -7.15 -8.09 -13.64
CA GLU A 118 -6.91 -7.33 -14.88
C GLU A 118 -6.95 -5.81 -14.65
N VAL A 119 -7.93 -5.30 -13.90
CA VAL A 119 -8.01 -3.88 -13.54
C VAL A 119 -6.75 -3.45 -12.77
N PHE A 120 -6.29 -4.25 -11.81
CA PHE A 120 -5.11 -3.95 -11.03
C PHE A 120 -3.84 -3.96 -11.89
N ARG A 121 -3.65 -4.93 -12.77
CA ARG A 121 -2.54 -4.93 -13.71
C ARG A 121 -2.57 -3.70 -14.61
N ARG A 122 -3.73 -3.37 -15.17
CA ARG A 122 -3.92 -2.21 -16.06
C ARG A 122 -3.75 -0.87 -15.33
N SER A 123 -3.96 -0.83 -14.01
CA SER A 123 -3.64 0.36 -13.21
C SER A 123 -2.13 0.63 -13.08
N GLY A 124 -1.29 -0.35 -13.45
CA GLY A 124 0.16 -0.28 -13.29
C GLY A 124 0.65 -0.75 -11.92
N ALA A 125 -0.22 -1.20 -11.02
CA ALA A 125 0.17 -1.75 -9.72
C ALA A 125 1.13 -2.94 -9.87
N LYS A 126 1.97 -3.14 -8.87
CA LYS A 126 2.93 -4.26 -8.81
C LYS A 126 2.55 -5.29 -7.75
N TYR A 127 1.70 -4.93 -6.83
CA TYR A 127 1.21 -5.79 -5.77
C TYR A 127 -0.22 -5.41 -5.36
N VAL A 128 -0.88 -6.34 -4.71
CA VAL A 128 -2.24 -6.20 -4.19
C VAL A 128 -2.23 -6.66 -2.74
N VAL A 129 -2.93 -5.96 -1.86
CA VAL A 129 -3.13 -6.32 -0.46
C VAL A 129 -4.63 -6.37 -0.19
N LEU A 130 -5.18 -7.55 0.14
CA LEU A 130 -6.59 -7.74 0.48
C LEU A 130 -6.76 -7.88 1.98
N THR A 131 -7.78 -7.28 2.57
CA THR A 131 -8.19 -7.59 3.94
C THR A 131 -8.57 -9.07 4.04
N SER A 132 -7.65 -9.91 4.53
CA SER A 132 -7.97 -11.32 4.79
C SER A 132 -9.01 -11.44 5.89
N LYS A 133 -8.87 -10.61 6.92
CA LYS A 133 -9.76 -10.41 8.06
C LYS A 133 -9.57 -8.99 8.58
N HIS A 134 -10.65 -8.21 8.72
CA HIS A 134 -10.62 -6.92 9.40
C HIS A 134 -10.95 -7.09 10.90
N HIS A 135 -11.10 -6.02 11.66
CA HIS A 135 -11.30 -6.06 13.12
C HIS A 135 -12.63 -6.70 13.56
N GLU A 136 -13.62 -6.87 12.67
CA GLU A 136 -14.84 -7.60 12.94
C GLU A 136 -14.66 -9.14 13.01
N GLY A 137 -13.48 -9.61 12.58
CA GLY A 137 -13.09 -11.01 12.69
C GLY A 137 -13.57 -11.93 11.59
N TYR A 138 -14.33 -11.44 10.58
CA TYR A 138 -14.81 -12.27 9.49
C TYR A 138 -13.67 -12.62 8.51
N CYS A 139 -13.39 -13.93 8.38
CA CYS A 139 -12.31 -14.40 7.53
C CYS A 139 -12.77 -14.63 6.09
N LEU A 140 -12.06 -14.08 5.10
CA LEU A 140 -12.36 -14.32 3.69
C LEU A 140 -11.90 -15.68 3.16
N TRP A 141 -11.41 -16.57 4.04
CA TRP A 141 -10.96 -17.94 3.76
C TRP A 141 -11.48 -18.91 4.82
N ASP A 142 -11.42 -20.20 4.55
CA ASP A 142 -11.80 -21.24 5.52
C ASP A 142 -10.89 -21.22 6.73
N ASN A 143 -11.45 -20.88 7.87
CA ASN A 143 -10.69 -20.74 9.12
C ASN A 143 -11.43 -21.34 10.31
N LYS A 144 -10.82 -22.40 10.84
CA LYS A 144 -11.34 -23.14 11.98
C LYS A 144 -11.34 -22.31 13.28
N GLN A 145 -10.25 -21.54 13.51
CA GLN A 145 -10.10 -20.70 14.70
C GLN A 145 -11.18 -19.62 14.78
N ALA A 146 -11.56 -19.04 13.64
CA ALA A 146 -12.68 -18.10 13.58
C ALA A 146 -13.97 -18.78 14.06
N ASN A 147 -14.37 -19.90 13.46
CA ASN A 147 -15.62 -20.58 13.82
C ASN A 147 -15.64 -21.03 15.29
N GLU A 148 -14.53 -21.56 15.81
CA GLU A 148 -14.44 -22.03 17.20
C GLU A 148 -14.48 -20.88 18.20
N SER A 149 -13.79 -19.77 17.93
CA SER A 149 -13.73 -18.64 18.87
C SER A 149 -15.00 -17.79 18.86
N TRP A 150 -15.72 -17.72 17.75
CA TRP A 150 -17.01 -17.06 17.65
C TRP A 150 -18.19 -17.93 18.05
N GLY A 151 -18.01 -19.27 18.06
CA GLY A 151 -19.07 -20.23 18.39
C GLY A 151 -20.09 -20.45 17.26
N HIS A 152 -19.84 -19.92 16.08
CA HIS A 152 -20.63 -20.11 14.85
C HIS A 152 -19.74 -19.94 13.62
N SER A 153 -20.31 -20.17 12.45
CA SER A 153 -19.61 -19.95 11.17
C SER A 153 -19.30 -18.46 10.98
N TRP A 154 -18.01 -18.09 10.97
CA TRP A 154 -17.58 -16.68 10.81
C TRP A 154 -16.47 -16.58 9.77
N ASN A 155 -16.69 -17.19 8.61
CA ASN A 155 -15.82 -17.10 7.45
C ASN A 155 -16.57 -17.36 6.13
N ALA A 156 -16.00 -16.94 5.02
CA ALA A 156 -16.60 -16.94 3.70
C ALA A 156 -16.82 -18.35 3.10
N VAL A 157 -16.20 -19.39 3.64
CA VAL A 157 -16.30 -20.76 3.11
C VAL A 157 -17.39 -21.56 3.80
N THR A 158 -17.44 -21.50 5.14
CA THR A 158 -18.47 -22.20 5.93
C THR A 158 -19.74 -21.36 6.08
N GLY A 159 -19.61 -20.05 6.04
CA GLY A 159 -20.69 -19.06 5.98
C GLY A 159 -21.05 -18.68 4.54
N THR A 160 -21.46 -17.42 4.34
CA THR A 160 -21.75 -16.84 3.02
C THR A 160 -20.51 -16.10 2.50
N PRO A 161 -20.11 -16.25 1.26
CA PRO A 161 -20.81 -16.81 0.10
C PRO A 161 -20.52 -18.31 -0.17
N LYS A 162 -19.96 -19.05 0.77
CA LYS A 162 -19.51 -20.46 0.62
C LYS A 162 -18.40 -20.59 -0.44
N ARG A 163 -17.45 -19.66 -0.38
CA ARG A 163 -16.38 -19.55 -1.38
C ARG A 163 -15.09 -19.06 -0.73
N ASP A 164 -13.95 -19.61 -1.15
CA ASP A 164 -12.62 -19.11 -0.77
C ASP A 164 -12.28 -17.83 -1.58
N LEU A 165 -12.77 -16.70 -1.10
CA LEU A 165 -12.58 -15.41 -1.77
C LEU A 165 -11.10 -14.99 -1.83
N LEU A 166 -10.35 -15.37 -0.80
CA LEU A 166 -8.93 -15.08 -0.68
C LEU A 166 -8.10 -15.88 -1.69
N GLY A 167 -8.36 -17.19 -1.77
CA GLY A 167 -7.69 -18.10 -2.70
C GLY A 167 -7.94 -17.72 -4.15
N ASP A 168 -9.18 -17.46 -4.49
CA ASP A 168 -9.59 -17.08 -5.85
C ASP A 168 -8.89 -15.81 -6.34
N LEU A 169 -8.82 -14.76 -5.48
CA LEU A 169 -8.09 -13.53 -5.86
C LEU A 169 -6.59 -13.76 -5.94
N THR A 170 -6.04 -14.57 -5.04
CA THR A 170 -4.62 -14.90 -5.02
C THR A 170 -4.16 -15.51 -6.34
N ASP A 171 -4.91 -16.48 -6.83
CA ASP A 171 -4.59 -17.16 -8.09
C ASP A 171 -4.72 -16.20 -9.28
N ALA A 172 -5.79 -15.39 -9.31
CA ALA A 172 -6.00 -14.41 -10.37
C ALA A 172 -4.90 -13.33 -10.41
N VAL A 173 -4.54 -12.74 -9.25
CA VAL A 173 -3.52 -11.71 -9.13
C VAL A 173 -2.15 -12.24 -9.55
N ARG A 174 -1.79 -13.45 -9.12
CA ARG A 174 -0.53 -14.09 -9.51
C ARG A 174 -0.46 -14.43 -11.00
N LYS A 175 -1.59 -14.85 -11.59
CA LYS A 175 -1.69 -15.10 -13.04
C LYS A 175 -1.42 -13.83 -13.86
N GLU A 176 -1.80 -12.68 -13.36
CA GLU A 176 -1.48 -11.37 -13.98
C GLU A 176 -0.04 -10.88 -13.67
N GLY A 177 0.78 -11.69 -13.01
CA GLY A 177 2.19 -11.37 -12.70
C GLY A 177 2.36 -10.39 -11.53
N LEU A 178 1.32 -10.13 -10.76
CA LEU A 178 1.34 -9.26 -9.60
C LEU A 178 1.68 -10.05 -8.31
N LYS A 179 2.29 -9.39 -7.34
CA LYS A 179 2.50 -9.97 -6.01
C LYS A 179 1.22 -9.82 -5.18
N MET A 180 0.88 -10.89 -4.44
CA MET A 180 -0.29 -10.90 -3.56
C MET A 180 0.13 -10.82 -2.10
N GLY A 181 -0.53 -9.97 -1.35
CA GLY A 181 -0.38 -9.79 0.08
C GLY A 181 -1.72 -9.67 0.79
N TYR A 182 -1.66 -9.68 2.12
CA TYR A 182 -2.85 -9.61 2.95
C TYR A 182 -2.69 -8.61 4.08
N TYR A 183 -3.75 -7.84 4.29
CA TYR A 183 -3.98 -7.18 5.55
C TYR A 183 -4.53 -8.21 6.55
N TYR A 184 -4.04 -8.14 7.77
CA TYR A 184 -4.45 -9.03 8.86
C TYR A 184 -4.61 -8.24 10.16
N SER A 185 -5.84 -8.14 10.68
CA SER A 185 -6.08 -7.59 12.00
C SER A 185 -5.58 -8.54 13.08
N LEU A 186 -4.72 -8.04 13.97
CA LEU A 186 -4.21 -8.82 15.09
C LEU A 186 -5.31 -9.16 16.10
N TYR A 187 -6.24 -8.22 16.36
CA TYR A 187 -7.35 -8.44 17.28
C TYR A 187 -8.70 -8.47 16.55
N GLU A 188 -9.73 -8.79 17.31
CA GLU A 188 -11.12 -8.78 16.85
C GLU A 188 -11.97 -8.10 17.92
N TRP A 189 -12.64 -6.98 17.57
CA TRP A 189 -13.34 -6.09 18.51
C TRP A 189 -14.22 -6.81 19.51
N PHE A 190 -15.00 -7.80 19.04
CA PHE A 190 -16.07 -8.42 19.83
C PHE A 190 -15.92 -9.95 19.92
N ASN A 191 -14.77 -10.49 19.55
CA ASN A 191 -14.50 -11.92 19.72
C ASN A 191 -14.60 -12.30 21.21
N PRO A 192 -15.42 -13.30 21.55
CA PRO A 192 -15.65 -13.68 22.95
C PRO A 192 -14.36 -14.03 23.72
N LEU A 193 -13.40 -14.66 23.07
CA LEU A 193 -12.13 -15.00 23.72
C LEU A 193 -11.24 -13.77 23.89
N TRP A 194 -11.20 -12.86 22.91
CA TRP A 194 -10.47 -11.59 23.04
C TRP A 194 -10.96 -10.76 24.23
N LEU A 195 -12.27 -10.65 24.35
CA LEU A 195 -12.90 -9.89 25.47
C LEU A 195 -12.66 -10.52 26.82
N LYS A 196 -12.55 -11.88 26.89
CA LYS A 196 -12.39 -12.62 28.13
C LYS A 196 -10.92 -12.78 28.55
N ASP A 197 -10.04 -13.11 27.61
CA ASP A 197 -8.63 -13.44 27.86
C ASP A 197 -7.78 -13.20 26.61
N LYS A 198 -7.20 -12.00 26.53
CA LYS A 198 -6.39 -11.58 25.40
C LYS A 198 -5.16 -12.48 25.14
N GLN A 199 -4.54 -13.02 26.20
CA GLN A 199 -3.35 -13.88 26.04
C GLN A 199 -3.72 -15.24 25.45
N ARG A 200 -4.86 -15.79 25.86
CA ARG A 200 -5.38 -17.01 25.23
C ARG A 200 -5.78 -16.76 23.78
N TYR A 201 -6.42 -15.62 23.48
CA TYR A 201 -6.75 -15.25 22.10
C TYR A 201 -5.50 -15.20 21.22
N VAL A 202 -4.43 -14.53 21.66
CA VAL A 202 -3.16 -14.47 20.93
C VAL A 202 -2.62 -15.88 20.64
N LYS A 203 -2.64 -16.77 21.64
CA LYS A 203 -2.08 -18.11 21.54
C LYS A 203 -2.97 -19.07 20.75
N GLU A 204 -4.28 -19.04 21.00
CA GLU A 204 -5.22 -20.08 20.53
C GLU A 204 -5.96 -19.68 19.24
N VAL A 205 -6.07 -18.38 18.93
CA VAL A 205 -6.75 -17.87 17.75
C VAL A 205 -5.77 -17.16 16.80
N MET A 206 -5.20 -16.02 17.20
CA MET A 206 -4.43 -15.15 16.33
C MET A 206 -3.21 -15.86 15.74
N THR A 207 -2.36 -16.45 16.55
CA THR A 207 -1.13 -17.10 16.09
C THR A 207 -1.38 -18.28 15.13
N PRO A 208 -2.24 -19.27 15.45
CA PRO A 208 -2.51 -20.37 14.50
C PRO A 208 -3.24 -19.90 13.25
N GLN A 209 -4.16 -18.94 13.34
CA GLN A 209 -4.86 -18.35 12.21
C GLN A 209 -3.89 -17.63 11.26
N PHE A 210 -2.98 -16.82 11.79
CA PHE A 210 -1.92 -16.17 11.03
C PHE A 210 -1.00 -17.17 10.31
N LYS A 211 -0.58 -18.22 11.02
CA LYS A 211 0.27 -19.27 10.44
C LYS A 211 -0.46 -20.07 9.34
N ASP A 212 -1.75 -20.34 9.50
CA ASP A 212 -2.58 -20.97 8.47
C ASP A 212 -2.65 -20.09 7.21
N LEU A 213 -2.96 -18.79 7.36
CA LEU A 213 -2.97 -17.80 6.26
C LEU A 213 -1.66 -17.80 5.47
N VAL A 214 -0.54 -17.67 6.18
CA VAL A 214 0.79 -17.61 5.57
C VAL A 214 1.16 -18.90 4.85
N THR A 215 0.90 -20.05 5.48
CA THR A 215 1.28 -21.35 4.94
C THR A 215 0.45 -21.71 3.71
N ARG A 216 -0.87 -21.43 3.75
CA ARG A 216 -1.81 -21.78 2.70
C ARG A 216 -1.63 -20.87 1.48
N TYR A 217 -1.61 -19.56 1.66
CA TYR A 217 -1.67 -18.59 0.56
C TYR A 217 -0.33 -17.95 0.21
N LYS A 218 0.70 -18.12 1.01
CA LYS A 218 2.09 -17.70 0.72
C LYS A 218 2.19 -16.22 0.30
N PRO A 219 1.80 -15.28 1.15
CA PRO A 219 1.81 -13.85 0.82
C PRO A 219 3.22 -13.30 0.58
N SER A 220 3.33 -12.34 -0.34
CA SER A 220 4.54 -11.54 -0.51
C SER A 220 4.58 -10.33 0.43
N ILE A 221 3.40 -9.89 0.91
CA ILE A 221 3.25 -8.78 1.87
C ILE A 221 2.28 -9.20 2.96
N ILE A 222 2.59 -8.81 4.19
CA ILE A 222 1.66 -8.83 5.31
C ILE A 222 1.57 -7.42 5.87
N PHE A 223 0.37 -6.84 5.80
CA PHE A 223 0.02 -5.59 6.43
C PHE A 223 -0.77 -5.93 7.70
N SER A 224 -0.10 -5.87 8.85
CA SER A 224 -0.75 -6.07 10.15
C SER A 224 -1.43 -4.79 10.63
N ASP A 225 -2.45 -4.93 11.46
CA ASP A 225 -3.16 -3.80 12.06
C ASP A 225 -3.88 -4.21 13.34
N GLY A 226 -4.43 -3.24 14.08
CA GLY A 226 -5.11 -3.53 15.33
C GLY A 226 -4.16 -3.90 16.47
N GLU A 227 -2.94 -3.43 16.41
CA GLU A 227 -1.88 -3.71 17.38
C GLU A 227 -2.00 -2.92 18.68
N TRP A 228 -2.91 -1.96 18.75
CA TRP A 228 -2.91 -0.84 19.72
C TRP A 228 -3.05 -1.23 21.18
N GLU A 229 -3.77 -2.31 21.48
CA GLU A 229 -4.14 -2.67 22.86
C GLU A 229 -3.07 -3.45 23.62
N LEU A 230 -2.10 -4.03 22.94
CA LEU A 230 -1.03 -4.83 23.54
C LEU A 230 0.35 -4.39 23.03
N THR A 231 1.36 -4.57 23.86
CA THR A 231 2.76 -4.42 23.43
C THR A 231 3.17 -5.56 22.50
N ASP A 232 4.22 -5.39 21.74
CA ASP A 232 4.82 -6.41 20.86
C ASP A 232 5.12 -7.73 21.62
N THR A 233 5.58 -7.62 22.87
CA THR A 233 5.83 -8.77 23.74
C THR A 233 4.54 -9.50 24.09
N ALA A 234 3.48 -8.77 24.42
CA ALA A 234 2.18 -9.35 24.74
C ALA A 234 1.48 -9.95 23.49
N TRP A 235 1.68 -9.38 22.31
CA TRP A 235 1.29 -9.97 21.04
C TRP A 235 2.16 -11.16 20.60
N GLN A 236 3.30 -11.41 21.27
CA GLN A 236 4.33 -12.38 20.86
C GLN A 236 4.89 -12.12 19.47
N SER A 237 4.88 -10.86 19.02
CA SER A 237 5.23 -10.45 17.66
C SER A 237 6.67 -10.82 17.28
N PRO A 238 7.71 -10.63 18.13
CA PRO A 238 9.05 -11.07 17.78
C PRO A 238 9.17 -12.57 17.52
N SER A 239 8.43 -13.41 18.27
CA SER A 239 8.43 -14.87 18.07
C SER A 239 7.69 -15.25 16.77
N LEU A 240 6.58 -14.58 16.48
CA LEU A 240 5.81 -14.81 15.26
C LEU A 240 6.61 -14.40 14.02
N LEU A 241 7.30 -13.26 14.07
CA LEU A 241 8.17 -12.79 12.99
C LEU A 241 9.43 -13.65 12.82
N ALA A 242 10.01 -14.14 13.92
CA ALA A 242 11.11 -15.10 13.84
C ALA A 242 10.69 -16.39 13.11
N TRP A 243 9.51 -16.94 13.43
CA TRP A 243 8.93 -18.05 12.66
C TRP A 243 8.72 -17.67 11.18
N LEU A 244 8.16 -16.50 10.92
CA LEU A 244 7.90 -16.03 9.56
C LEU A 244 9.18 -15.96 8.71
N PHE A 245 10.27 -15.48 9.30
CA PHE A 245 11.54 -15.23 8.58
C PHE A 245 12.49 -16.45 8.57
N ASN A 246 12.27 -17.47 9.43
CA ASN A 246 13.11 -18.66 9.46
C ASN A 246 12.46 -19.89 8.84
N GLU A 247 11.16 -20.07 9.08
CA GLU A 247 10.49 -21.37 8.88
C GLU A 247 9.38 -21.31 7.83
N SER A 248 8.74 -20.13 7.66
CA SER A 248 7.59 -20.03 6.75
C SER A 248 7.96 -20.28 5.27
N PRO A 249 7.00 -20.69 4.44
CA PRO A 249 7.25 -20.90 3.01
C PRO A 249 7.60 -19.61 2.26
N VAL A 250 7.43 -18.43 2.88
CA VAL A 250 7.67 -17.11 2.27
C VAL A 250 8.88 -16.37 2.86
N LYS A 251 9.64 -17.02 3.73
CA LYS A 251 10.74 -16.43 4.51
C LYS A 251 11.74 -15.57 3.73
N ASN A 252 11.97 -15.88 2.45
CA ASN A 252 12.99 -15.21 1.63
C ASN A 252 12.49 -13.91 1.00
N GLU A 253 11.18 -13.74 0.79
CA GLU A 253 10.67 -12.60 0.02
C GLU A 253 9.55 -11.80 0.72
N VAL A 254 8.94 -12.34 1.78
CA VAL A 254 7.86 -11.66 2.47
C VAL A 254 8.35 -10.33 3.07
N VAL A 255 7.54 -9.29 2.94
CA VAL A 255 7.72 -8.02 3.64
C VAL A 255 6.58 -7.81 4.62
N VAL A 256 6.85 -7.12 5.71
CA VAL A 256 5.88 -6.81 6.76
C VAL A 256 5.98 -5.33 7.13
N ASP A 257 4.87 -4.75 7.51
CA ASP A 257 4.78 -3.39 8.02
C ASP A 257 5.27 -3.27 9.48
N ASP A 258 5.11 -2.10 10.09
CA ASP A 258 5.60 -1.81 11.45
C ASP A 258 4.52 -1.88 12.55
N ARG A 259 3.32 -2.44 12.26
CA ARG A 259 2.16 -2.49 13.15
C ARG A 259 2.06 -3.81 13.92
N TRP A 260 3.01 -4.09 14.81
CA TRP A 260 3.14 -5.37 15.54
C TRP A 260 3.01 -5.24 17.07
N GLY A 261 2.60 -4.08 17.56
CA GLY A 261 2.40 -3.77 18.97
C GLY A 261 2.27 -2.27 19.17
N SER A 262 1.63 -1.85 20.25
CA SER A 262 1.42 -0.44 20.58
C SER A 262 2.71 0.39 20.68
N ASN A 263 3.86 -0.28 20.74
CA ASN A 263 5.20 0.29 20.89
C ASN A 263 6.10 0.13 19.64
N THR A 264 5.59 -0.34 18.48
CA THR A 264 6.43 -0.69 17.32
C THR A 264 6.40 0.31 16.18
N ARG A 265 5.34 1.10 16.01
CA ARG A 265 5.22 2.06 14.89
C ARG A 265 6.40 3.04 14.84
N GLY A 266 6.88 3.31 13.64
CA GLY A 266 8.03 4.19 13.41
C GLY A 266 9.38 3.60 13.80
N LYS A 267 9.42 2.32 14.14
CA LYS A 267 10.61 1.61 14.61
C LYS A 267 10.90 0.38 13.73
N ASN A 268 12.03 -0.27 14.02
CA ASN A 268 12.41 -1.57 13.43
C ASN A 268 12.55 -1.57 11.90
N ASN A 269 12.96 -0.42 11.32
CA ASN A 269 13.22 -0.29 9.89
C ASN A 269 14.44 -1.12 9.44
N GLY A 270 14.22 -2.38 9.27
CA GLY A 270 15.18 -3.42 8.91
C GLY A 270 14.45 -4.75 8.87
N ALA A 271 13.60 -5.04 9.87
CA ALA A 271 12.63 -6.13 9.83
C ALA A 271 11.35 -5.72 9.12
N THR A 272 10.92 -4.45 9.30
CA THR A 272 9.63 -3.92 8.89
C THR A 272 9.81 -2.67 8.03
N TYR A 273 8.91 -2.44 7.06
CA TYR A 273 8.78 -1.13 6.45
C TYR A 273 7.86 -0.24 7.32
N LEU A 274 8.05 1.07 7.24
CA LEU A 274 7.29 2.02 8.04
C LEU A 274 5.98 2.40 7.34
N THR A 275 4.90 2.57 8.09
CA THR A 275 3.60 2.95 7.55
C THR A 275 3.25 4.40 7.83
N SER A 276 2.61 5.03 6.84
CA SER A 276 1.93 6.31 6.94
C SER A 276 0.51 6.14 6.38
N GLU A 277 -0.47 6.82 6.97
CA GLU A 277 -1.88 6.67 6.61
C GLU A 277 -2.57 8.03 6.62
N TYR A 278 -3.04 8.49 5.46
CA TYR A 278 -3.51 9.86 5.26
C TYR A 278 -2.55 10.89 5.88
N GLY A 279 -1.27 10.55 5.89
CA GLY A 279 -0.21 11.28 6.55
C GLY A 279 0.57 12.19 5.61
N SER A 280 1.56 12.88 6.16
CA SER A 280 2.54 13.64 5.38
C SER A 280 3.59 12.75 4.73
N GLY A 281 3.57 11.44 5.03
CA GLY A 281 4.60 10.49 4.63
C GLY A 281 5.92 10.72 5.37
N MET A 282 6.98 10.10 4.85
CA MET A 282 8.30 10.14 5.47
C MET A 282 9.34 10.76 4.54
N GLN A 283 10.48 11.10 5.10
CA GLN A 283 11.60 11.65 4.35
C GLN A 283 12.47 10.53 3.74
N PRO A 284 13.29 10.80 2.71
CA PRO A 284 14.23 9.84 2.16
C PRO A 284 15.17 9.24 3.23
N GLY A 285 15.51 7.97 3.05
CA GLY A 285 16.45 7.25 3.93
C GLY A 285 15.83 6.09 4.71
N VAL A 286 14.49 5.98 4.72
CA VAL A 286 13.76 4.83 5.25
C VAL A 286 12.91 4.17 4.16
N ILE A 287 12.57 2.89 4.33
CA ILE A 287 11.60 2.20 3.46
C ILE A 287 10.23 2.35 4.10
N TRP A 288 9.30 2.93 3.36
CA TRP A 288 7.98 3.27 3.88
C TRP A 288 6.89 3.16 2.82
N GLU A 289 5.66 3.10 3.27
CA GLU A 289 4.46 3.03 2.45
C GLU A 289 3.40 3.98 3.00
N GLU A 290 2.77 4.73 2.10
CA GLU A 290 1.59 5.54 2.38
C GLU A 290 0.35 4.80 1.96
N SER A 291 -0.62 4.59 2.87
CA SER A 291 -1.93 4.07 2.52
C SER A 291 -2.96 5.20 2.43
N GLN A 292 -3.73 5.20 1.34
CA GLN A 292 -4.71 6.23 1.03
C GLN A 292 -5.92 5.61 0.32
N GLY A 293 -7.14 5.97 0.72
CA GLY A 293 -8.35 5.67 -0.05
C GLY A 293 -8.46 6.52 -1.32
N ILE A 294 -9.06 5.96 -2.37
CA ILE A 294 -9.53 6.77 -3.51
C ILE A 294 -10.64 7.72 -3.04
N GLY A 295 -11.56 7.22 -2.19
CA GLY A 295 -12.56 7.99 -1.46
C GLY A 295 -12.05 8.47 -0.11
N GLN A 296 -12.99 8.77 0.79
CA GLN A 296 -12.72 9.15 2.18
C GLN A 296 -12.65 7.92 3.10
N SER A 297 -13.44 6.88 2.79
CA SER A 297 -13.46 5.59 3.48
C SER A 297 -12.56 4.57 2.79
N TYR A 298 -12.00 3.62 3.52
CA TYR A 298 -11.35 2.46 2.94
C TYR A 298 -12.38 1.45 2.42
N GLY A 299 -13.30 0.98 3.26
CA GLY A 299 -14.42 0.17 2.78
C GLY A 299 -15.40 0.98 1.92
N TYR A 300 -16.17 0.30 1.08
CA TYR A 300 -17.20 0.96 0.27
C TYR A 300 -18.17 1.72 1.17
N ASN A 301 -18.31 3.03 0.95
CA ASN A 301 -19.25 3.89 1.66
C ASN A 301 -20.30 4.41 0.68
N ARG A 302 -21.56 3.96 0.85
CA ARG A 302 -22.68 4.36 -0.01
C ARG A 302 -23.04 5.84 0.06
N MET A 303 -22.52 6.54 1.08
CA MET A 303 -22.77 7.97 1.26
C MET A 303 -21.81 8.84 0.47
N GLU A 304 -20.69 8.28 -0.03
CA GLU A 304 -19.77 9.02 -0.88
C GLU A 304 -20.36 9.28 -2.26
N THR A 305 -20.26 10.51 -2.70
CA THR A 305 -20.63 11.00 -4.03
C THR A 305 -19.41 11.10 -4.93
N ALA A 306 -19.60 11.42 -6.20
CA ALA A 306 -18.49 11.60 -7.13
C ALA A 306 -17.47 12.67 -6.69
N ASP A 307 -17.91 13.68 -5.94
CA ASP A 307 -17.07 14.78 -5.44
C ASP A 307 -16.18 14.37 -4.25
N ASP A 308 -16.52 13.28 -3.57
CA ASP A 308 -15.74 12.76 -2.44
C ASP A 308 -14.54 11.92 -2.91
N TYR A 309 -14.55 11.49 -4.17
CA TYR A 309 -13.44 10.73 -4.75
C TYR A 309 -12.35 11.64 -5.30
N LYS A 310 -11.10 11.35 -4.96
CA LYS A 310 -9.93 12.09 -5.46
C LYS A 310 -9.90 12.09 -7.00
N LYS A 311 -9.51 13.22 -7.60
CA LYS A 311 -9.33 13.30 -9.06
C LYS A 311 -8.15 12.45 -9.50
N SER A 312 -8.21 11.86 -10.71
CA SER A 312 -7.14 11.03 -11.24
C SER A 312 -5.79 11.77 -11.30
N ALA A 313 -5.80 13.06 -11.65
CA ALA A 313 -4.61 13.90 -11.65
C ALA A 313 -4.00 14.10 -10.24
N ASP A 314 -4.84 14.20 -9.21
CA ASP A 314 -4.39 14.31 -7.81
C ASP A 314 -3.79 13.00 -7.31
N LEU A 315 -4.33 11.85 -7.74
CA LEU A 315 -3.79 10.53 -7.42
C LEU A 315 -2.42 10.30 -8.08
N VAL A 316 -2.25 10.71 -9.34
CA VAL A 316 -0.95 10.67 -10.03
C VAL A 316 0.06 11.57 -9.32
N LEU A 317 -0.34 12.79 -8.97
CA LEU A 317 0.52 13.73 -8.25
C LEU A 317 0.93 13.20 -6.87
N MET A 318 0.01 12.55 -6.16
CA MET A 318 0.28 11.88 -4.89
C MET A 318 1.30 10.75 -5.05
N LEU A 319 1.14 9.90 -6.07
CA LEU A 319 2.11 8.84 -6.38
C LEU A 319 3.50 9.43 -6.65
N VAL A 320 3.59 10.50 -7.44
CA VAL A 320 4.86 11.17 -7.75
C VAL A 320 5.51 11.75 -6.50
N ASP A 321 4.74 12.42 -5.66
CA ASP A 321 5.24 12.98 -4.41
C ASP A 321 5.81 11.91 -3.48
N ILE A 322 5.05 10.84 -3.24
CA ILE A 322 5.46 9.72 -2.39
C ILE A 322 6.74 9.06 -2.93
N VAL A 323 6.75 8.74 -4.23
CA VAL A 323 7.88 8.06 -4.87
C VAL A 323 9.13 8.94 -4.90
N SER A 324 9.00 10.25 -5.11
CA SER A 324 10.12 11.20 -5.07
C SER A 324 10.81 11.22 -3.70
N ARG A 325 10.08 10.92 -2.64
CA ARG A 325 10.58 10.81 -1.25
C ARG A 325 10.98 9.39 -0.86
N GLY A 326 10.89 8.41 -1.79
CA GLY A 326 11.35 7.04 -1.61
C GLY A 326 10.30 6.07 -1.09
N GLY A 327 9.05 6.51 -0.93
CA GLY A 327 7.94 5.69 -0.48
C GLY A 327 7.29 4.85 -1.58
N ASN A 328 6.39 3.98 -1.17
CA ASN A 328 5.40 3.30 -2.00
C ASN A 328 4.01 3.89 -1.72
N LEU A 329 3.14 3.93 -2.73
CA LEU A 329 1.71 4.21 -2.55
C LEU A 329 0.93 2.91 -2.55
N LEU A 330 0.17 2.66 -1.48
CA LEU A 330 -0.83 1.60 -1.37
C LEU A 330 -2.21 2.26 -1.47
N LEU A 331 -2.80 2.23 -2.67
CA LEU A 331 -4.05 2.94 -2.98
C LEU A 331 -5.25 2.03 -2.78
N ASP A 332 -6.15 2.43 -1.90
CA ASP A 332 -7.26 1.59 -1.48
C ASP A 332 -8.53 1.76 -2.31
N ILE A 333 -9.21 0.64 -2.48
CA ILE A 333 -10.56 0.51 -3.03
C ILE A 333 -11.46 -0.29 -2.08
N GLY A 334 -12.74 0.07 -2.04
CA GLY A 334 -13.78 -0.64 -1.31
C GLY A 334 -14.79 -1.29 -2.27
N PRO A 335 -14.75 -2.62 -2.48
CA PRO A 335 -15.78 -3.31 -3.26
C PRO A 335 -17.11 -3.39 -2.52
N THR A 336 -18.20 -3.48 -3.29
CA THR A 336 -19.56 -3.71 -2.78
C THR A 336 -19.75 -5.14 -2.26
N ALA A 337 -20.78 -5.39 -1.44
CA ALA A 337 -21.04 -6.70 -0.83
C ALA A 337 -21.29 -7.82 -1.85
N ASP A 338 -21.74 -7.48 -3.05
CA ASP A 338 -21.91 -8.42 -4.16
C ASP A 338 -20.61 -8.67 -4.97
N GLY A 339 -19.50 -7.99 -4.62
CA GLY A 339 -18.19 -8.23 -5.22
C GLY A 339 -17.85 -7.39 -6.45
N ARG A 340 -18.51 -6.26 -6.65
CA ARG A 340 -18.14 -5.32 -7.72
C ARG A 340 -17.20 -4.25 -7.21
N ILE A 341 -16.17 -3.93 -7.96
CA ILE A 341 -15.42 -2.69 -7.76
C ILE A 341 -16.28 -1.54 -8.32
N PRO A 342 -16.61 -0.49 -7.56
CA PRO A 342 -17.35 0.66 -8.07
C PRO A 342 -16.71 1.24 -9.34
N VAL A 343 -17.55 1.55 -10.35
CA VAL A 343 -17.07 2.02 -11.67
C VAL A 343 -16.15 3.24 -11.56
N ILE A 344 -16.48 4.16 -10.65
CA ILE A 344 -15.65 5.35 -10.41
C ILE A 344 -14.23 4.97 -9.93
N MET A 345 -14.11 3.98 -9.04
CA MET A 345 -12.80 3.50 -8.58
C MET A 345 -12.04 2.81 -9.71
N GLN A 346 -12.70 1.95 -10.50
CA GLN A 346 -12.07 1.33 -11.67
C GLN A 346 -11.53 2.40 -12.64
N GLN A 347 -12.32 3.44 -12.94
CA GLN A 347 -11.90 4.51 -13.84
C GLN A 347 -10.66 5.24 -13.32
N LYS A 348 -10.62 5.57 -12.01
CA LYS A 348 -9.44 6.21 -11.40
C LYS A 348 -8.18 5.34 -11.51
N LEU A 349 -8.31 4.04 -11.25
CA LEU A 349 -7.20 3.10 -11.41
C LEU A 349 -6.71 3.03 -12.86
N LEU A 350 -7.60 2.95 -13.83
CA LEU A 350 -7.25 2.91 -15.25
C LEU A 350 -6.61 4.22 -15.73
N ASP A 351 -7.04 5.36 -15.21
CA ASP A 351 -6.44 6.66 -15.54
C ASP A 351 -4.99 6.75 -15.02
N ILE A 352 -4.72 6.26 -13.80
CA ILE A 352 -3.35 6.14 -13.28
C ILE A 352 -2.52 5.23 -14.19
N GLY A 353 -3.10 4.10 -14.60
CA GLY A 353 -2.45 3.14 -15.49
C GLY A 353 -2.04 3.76 -16.83
N LYS A 354 -2.91 4.51 -17.48
CA LYS A 354 -2.60 5.23 -18.72
C LYS A 354 -1.41 6.19 -18.57
N TRP A 355 -1.35 6.90 -17.43
CA TRP A 355 -0.22 7.78 -17.17
C TRP A 355 1.07 6.98 -16.94
N LEU A 356 0.99 5.85 -16.21
CA LEU A 356 2.13 4.96 -15.92
C LEU A 356 2.64 4.20 -17.15
N GLU A 357 1.80 3.88 -18.12
CA GLU A 357 2.22 3.29 -19.41
C GLU A 357 3.28 4.16 -20.10
N VAL A 358 3.17 5.47 -19.98
CA VAL A 358 4.11 6.44 -20.57
C VAL A 358 5.24 6.79 -19.60
N ASN A 359 4.93 7.02 -18.33
CA ASN A 359 5.84 7.64 -17.38
C ASN A 359 6.41 6.65 -16.33
N GLY A 360 6.02 5.37 -16.38
CA GLY A 360 6.42 4.36 -15.41
C GLY A 360 7.93 4.16 -15.29
N GLU A 361 8.70 4.47 -16.34
CA GLU A 361 10.16 4.47 -16.29
C GLU A 361 10.70 5.37 -15.18
N ALA A 362 10.07 6.52 -14.93
CA ALA A 362 10.47 7.47 -13.91
C ALA A 362 10.01 7.07 -12.49
N ILE A 363 9.09 6.11 -12.38
CA ILE A 363 8.46 5.65 -11.13
C ILE A 363 9.09 4.36 -10.62
N TYR A 364 8.95 3.24 -11.37
CA TYR A 364 9.40 1.93 -10.92
C TYR A 364 10.93 1.86 -10.85
N ASP A 365 11.45 1.10 -9.89
CA ASP A 365 12.90 0.93 -9.68
C ASP A 365 13.68 2.24 -9.50
N SER A 366 12.99 3.35 -9.24
CA SER A 366 13.60 4.65 -9.02
C SER A 366 13.97 4.88 -7.55
N LYS A 367 14.88 5.81 -7.33
CA LYS A 367 15.29 6.30 -6.01
C LYS A 367 15.07 7.80 -5.92
N PRO A 368 14.94 8.36 -4.71
CA PRO A 368 15.00 9.81 -4.53
C PRO A 368 16.29 10.37 -5.16
N TRP A 369 16.18 11.53 -5.80
CA TRP A 369 17.36 12.28 -6.24
C TRP A 369 17.95 13.05 -5.04
N THR A 370 19.03 13.82 -5.24
CA THR A 370 19.67 14.66 -4.21
C THR A 370 18.69 15.59 -3.49
N VAL A 371 17.65 16.03 -4.20
CA VAL A 371 16.48 16.71 -3.66
C VAL A 371 15.23 16.01 -4.19
N SER A 372 14.28 15.70 -3.32
CA SER A 372 13.01 15.07 -3.72
C SER A 372 12.04 16.08 -4.34
N GLN A 373 12.08 17.33 -3.88
CA GLN A 373 11.17 18.39 -4.28
C GLN A 373 11.93 19.72 -4.43
N GLN A 374 11.59 20.50 -5.46
CA GLN A 374 12.01 21.89 -5.59
C GLN A 374 10.84 22.80 -5.23
N TRP A 375 11.06 23.72 -4.29
CA TRP A 375 10.08 24.67 -3.82
C TRP A 375 10.31 26.06 -4.42
N SER A 376 9.25 26.84 -4.64
CA SER A 376 9.37 28.25 -5.00
C SER A 376 10.03 29.05 -3.86
N ALA A 377 10.37 30.30 -4.12
CA ALA A 377 10.84 31.20 -3.07
C ALA A 377 9.72 31.44 -2.02
N GLY A 378 10.11 31.68 -0.78
CA GLY A 378 9.22 31.95 0.34
C GLY A 378 9.29 30.93 1.46
N LYS A 379 8.53 31.14 2.54
CA LYS A 379 8.42 30.21 3.67
C LYS A 379 7.56 29.00 3.25
N ARG A 380 8.06 27.80 3.47
CA ARG A 380 7.26 26.59 3.25
C ARG A 380 6.11 26.54 4.25
N PRO A 381 4.92 26.05 3.84
CA PRO A 381 3.83 25.82 4.79
C PRO A 381 4.29 24.88 5.91
N GLU A 382 3.80 25.11 7.11
CA GLU A 382 4.01 24.17 8.21
C GLU A 382 3.13 22.96 7.96
N THR A 383 3.77 21.82 7.68
CA THR A 383 3.09 20.52 7.64
C THR A 383 3.30 19.83 8.98
N LYS A 384 2.22 19.33 9.58
CA LYS A 384 2.38 18.47 10.75
C LYS A 384 3.13 17.22 10.32
N GLU A 385 4.29 16.98 10.91
CA GLU A 385 4.98 15.70 10.77
C GLU A 385 4.19 14.67 11.56
N ALA A 386 3.32 13.96 10.89
CA ALA A 386 2.52 12.89 11.45
C ALA A 386 2.38 11.76 10.44
N SER A 387 2.52 10.54 10.91
CA SER A 387 2.29 9.34 10.09
C SER A 387 0.81 9.00 9.91
N PHE A 388 -0.09 9.70 10.63
CA PHE A 388 -1.53 9.46 10.61
C PHE A 388 -2.31 10.76 10.53
N MET A 389 -3.23 10.87 9.59
CA MET A 389 -4.21 11.95 9.39
C MET A 389 -3.64 13.38 9.58
N SER A 390 -2.49 13.66 8.97
CA SER A 390 -1.81 14.96 9.15
C SER A 390 -2.50 16.13 8.43
N GLY A 391 -3.46 15.85 7.56
CA GLY A 391 -4.06 16.85 6.68
C GLY A 391 -3.16 17.25 5.51
N TYR A 392 -2.09 16.50 5.24
CA TYR A 392 -1.19 16.74 4.11
C TYR A 392 -1.94 16.59 2.77
N ASN A 393 -1.85 17.60 1.93
CA ASN A 393 -2.49 17.60 0.62
C ASN A 393 -1.56 18.19 -0.44
N ILE A 394 -0.90 17.32 -1.19
CA ILE A 394 0.07 17.72 -2.21
C ILE A 394 -0.58 18.54 -3.34
N SER A 395 -1.85 18.30 -3.67
CA SER A 395 -2.58 19.05 -4.70
C SER A 395 -2.79 20.53 -4.33
N GLN A 396 -2.75 20.87 -3.05
CA GLN A 396 -2.73 22.26 -2.60
C GLN A 396 -1.31 22.83 -2.62
N LEU A 397 -0.30 22.03 -2.26
CA LEU A 397 1.08 22.47 -2.18
C LEU A 397 1.73 22.79 -3.54
N VAL A 398 1.22 22.26 -4.65
CA VAL A 398 1.69 22.62 -6.00
C VAL A 398 1.04 23.88 -6.57
N LYS A 399 -0.05 24.36 -5.97
CA LYS A 399 -0.71 25.60 -6.42
C LYS A 399 0.13 26.81 -6.04
N LYS A 400 0.26 27.75 -6.98
CA LYS A 400 0.91 29.04 -6.68
C LYS A 400 0.17 29.74 -5.55
N SER A 401 0.92 30.30 -4.62
CA SER A 401 0.42 31.06 -3.48
C SER A 401 1.29 32.29 -3.25
N ASP A 402 0.65 33.40 -2.90
CA ASP A 402 1.34 34.62 -2.47
C ASP A 402 1.68 34.59 -0.96
N GLN A 403 1.11 33.62 -0.23
CA GLN A 403 1.28 33.50 1.22
C GLN A 403 2.40 32.54 1.63
N HIS A 404 2.70 31.54 0.80
CA HIS A 404 3.70 30.52 1.10
C HIS A 404 4.35 29.95 -0.18
N ALA A 405 5.51 29.35 -0.01
CA ALA A 405 6.18 28.61 -1.07
C ALA A 405 5.32 27.42 -1.54
N ASN A 406 5.39 27.12 -2.82
CA ASN A 406 4.74 25.95 -3.43
C ASN A 406 5.76 24.99 -4.04
N VAL A 407 5.42 23.72 -4.17
CA VAL A 407 6.26 22.74 -4.86
C VAL A 407 6.17 22.99 -6.37
N GLU A 408 7.32 23.24 -6.98
CA GLU A 408 7.43 23.50 -8.41
C GLU A 408 7.76 22.26 -9.22
N LEU A 409 8.59 21.36 -8.65
CA LEU A 409 9.10 20.16 -9.32
C LEU A 409 9.30 19.04 -8.31
N PHE A 410 9.19 17.78 -8.78
CA PHE A 410 9.60 16.58 -8.05
C PHE A 410 10.70 15.85 -8.82
N PHE A 411 11.47 15.02 -8.13
CA PHE A 411 12.58 14.33 -8.76
C PHE A 411 12.73 12.88 -8.31
N THR A 412 13.07 12.03 -9.29
CA THR A 412 13.60 10.68 -9.05
C THR A 412 14.87 10.49 -9.87
N GLN A 413 15.59 9.41 -9.59
CA GLN A 413 16.77 9.04 -10.38
C GLN A 413 16.88 7.52 -10.57
N LYS A 414 17.57 7.18 -11.66
CA LYS A 414 18.12 5.85 -11.95
C LYS A 414 19.58 5.98 -12.38
N PRO A 415 20.36 4.90 -12.46
CA PRO A 415 21.69 4.97 -13.02
C PRO A 415 21.69 5.64 -14.41
N GLY A 416 22.43 6.75 -14.55
CA GLY A 416 22.55 7.51 -15.79
C GLY A 416 21.35 8.40 -16.15
N ALA A 417 20.35 8.55 -15.28
CA ALA A 417 19.21 9.42 -15.58
C ALA A 417 18.62 10.11 -14.35
N VAL A 418 18.26 11.38 -14.50
CA VAL A 418 17.43 12.15 -13.56
C VAL A 418 16.09 12.43 -14.22
N TYR A 419 15.01 12.21 -13.48
CA TYR A 419 13.64 12.49 -13.93
C TYR A 419 13.10 13.67 -13.13
N CYS A 420 12.65 14.69 -13.86
CA CYS A 420 12.05 15.89 -13.30
C CYS A 420 10.57 15.90 -13.64
N PHE A 421 9.72 15.82 -12.64
CA PHE A 421 8.26 15.87 -12.79
C PHE A 421 7.79 17.31 -12.68
N VAL A 422 7.04 17.75 -13.70
CA VAL A 422 6.54 19.12 -13.85
C VAL A 422 5.01 19.10 -13.66
N PRO A 423 4.48 19.52 -12.50
CA PRO A 423 3.04 19.43 -12.19
C PRO A 423 2.13 20.18 -13.14
N SER A 424 2.62 21.29 -13.72
CA SER A 424 1.87 22.09 -14.68
C SER A 424 2.77 22.49 -15.83
N TYR A 425 2.28 22.34 -17.06
CA TYR A 425 3.01 22.75 -18.26
C TYR A 425 3.51 24.19 -18.16
N ARG A 426 4.76 24.39 -18.56
CA ARG A 426 5.40 25.70 -18.71
C ARG A 426 6.45 25.64 -19.82
N GLN A 427 6.66 26.72 -20.54
CA GLN A 427 7.63 26.76 -21.62
C GLN A 427 9.08 26.62 -21.17
N GLN A 428 9.39 26.98 -19.91
CA GLN A 428 10.71 26.91 -19.34
C GLN A 428 10.67 26.28 -17.97
N VAL A 429 11.53 25.27 -17.75
CA VAL A 429 11.70 24.56 -16.48
C VAL A 429 13.11 24.83 -15.96
N TRP A 430 13.18 25.46 -14.80
CA TRP A 430 14.44 25.73 -14.10
C TRP A 430 14.69 24.66 -13.05
N ILE A 431 15.72 23.84 -13.26
CA ILE A 431 16.20 22.86 -12.26
C ILE A 431 17.36 23.52 -11.53
N ARG A 432 17.12 23.89 -10.27
CA ARG A 432 18.09 24.65 -9.46
C ARG A 432 19.20 23.76 -8.93
N ASN A 433 20.41 24.34 -8.84
CA ASN A 433 21.61 23.66 -8.36
C ASN A 433 21.86 22.31 -9.08
N TYR A 434 21.59 22.25 -10.36
CA TYR A 434 21.82 21.09 -11.20
C TYR A 434 22.72 21.43 -12.38
N THR A 435 23.84 20.74 -12.44
CA THR A 435 24.80 20.84 -13.56
C THR A 435 24.84 19.48 -14.24
N PRO A 436 24.11 19.29 -15.37
CA PRO A 436 24.18 18.06 -16.14
C PRO A 436 25.60 17.78 -16.61
N ALA A 437 25.99 16.51 -16.64
CA ALA A 437 27.27 16.10 -17.22
C ALA A 437 27.32 16.45 -18.72
N LYS A 438 28.54 16.57 -19.28
CA LYS A 438 28.71 16.79 -20.72
C LYS A 438 28.09 15.64 -21.52
N GLY A 439 27.27 15.98 -22.51
CA GLY A 439 26.60 15.00 -23.37
C GLY A 439 25.22 14.54 -22.88
N VAL A 440 24.73 15.06 -21.74
CA VAL A 440 23.35 14.78 -21.29
C VAL A 440 22.34 15.21 -22.35
N ILE A 441 21.40 14.33 -22.65
CA ILE A 441 20.27 14.56 -23.55
C ILE A 441 19.00 14.77 -22.71
N ALA A 442 18.28 15.84 -22.99
CA ALA A 442 16.96 16.10 -22.44
C ALA A 442 15.86 15.58 -23.37
N SER A 443 14.85 14.93 -22.81
CA SER A 443 13.64 14.48 -23.52
C SER A 443 12.42 14.58 -22.59
N VAL A 444 11.22 14.55 -23.16
CA VAL A 444 9.98 14.39 -22.40
C VAL A 444 9.45 12.99 -22.66
N LEU A 445 9.12 12.25 -21.59
CA LEU A 445 8.54 10.92 -21.75
C LEU A 445 7.22 10.99 -22.51
N GLY A 446 7.02 10.08 -23.46
CA GLY A 446 5.84 10.05 -24.32
C GLY A 446 5.88 11.07 -25.49
N SER A 447 6.94 11.84 -25.66
CA SER A 447 7.12 12.75 -26.79
C SER A 447 8.31 12.36 -27.65
N SER A 448 8.16 12.41 -28.96
CA SER A 448 9.27 12.30 -29.93
C SER A 448 9.95 13.63 -30.23
N LYS A 449 9.41 14.75 -29.74
CA LYS A 449 9.96 16.10 -29.98
C LYS A 449 11.27 16.28 -29.23
N ALA A 450 12.26 16.81 -29.91
CA ALA A 450 13.52 17.20 -29.30
C ALA A 450 13.32 18.45 -28.44
N ILE A 451 13.85 18.43 -27.23
CA ILE A 451 13.92 19.58 -26.34
C ILE A 451 15.37 19.95 -26.06
N LYS A 452 15.59 21.22 -25.72
CA LYS A 452 16.93 21.76 -25.46
C LYS A 452 17.09 22.09 -23.98
N TRP A 453 18.31 22.08 -23.52
CA TRP A 453 18.67 22.60 -22.20
C TRP A 453 19.95 23.47 -22.28
N GLN A 454 20.11 24.34 -21.31
CA GLN A 454 21.26 25.24 -21.22
C GLN A 454 21.69 25.33 -19.75
N GLN A 455 23.00 25.34 -19.51
CA GLN A 455 23.54 25.71 -18.22
C GLN A 455 23.42 27.23 -18.00
N LYS A 456 22.85 27.66 -16.89
CA LYS A 456 22.70 29.05 -16.48
C LYS A 456 23.26 29.25 -15.08
N GLY A 457 24.56 29.55 -14.98
CA GLY A 457 25.24 29.56 -13.70
C GLY A 457 25.25 28.16 -13.07
N LYS A 458 24.67 28.02 -11.89
CA LYS A 458 24.53 26.74 -11.18
C LYS A 458 23.24 25.98 -11.50
N ASP A 459 22.36 26.57 -12.30
CA ASP A 459 21.03 26.05 -12.62
C ASP A 459 20.97 25.51 -14.06
N CYS A 460 20.13 24.53 -14.31
CA CYS A 460 19.83 24.01 -15.64
C CYS A 460 18.47 24.56 -16.10
N LEU A 461 18.44 25.23 -17.25
CA LEU A 461 17.23 25.65 -17.94
C LEU A 461 16.86 24.64 -19.01
N VAL A 462 15.70 24.01 -18.90
CA VAL A 462 15.12 23.15 -19.93
C VAL A 462 14.05 23.93 -20.69
N ASP A 463 14.18 23.97 -22.00
CA ASP A 463 13.26 24.69 -22.91
C ASP A 463 12.24 23.72 -23.52
N LEU A 464 10.98 23.89 -23.13
CA LEU A 464 9.83 23.10 -23.59
C LEU A 464 8.97 23.89 -24.61
N SER A 465 9.42 25.07 -25.09
CA SER A 465 8.65 25.95 -25.97
C SER A 465 8.31 25.31 -27.33
N SER A 466 9.06 24.28 -27.73
CA SER A 466 8.79 23.49 -28.94
C SER A 466 7.64 22.48 -28.81
N LEU A 467 7.13 22.28 -27.60
CA LEU A 467 6.06 21.31 -27.31
C LEU A 467 4.69 22.02 -27.35
N HIS A 468 3.73 21.34 -27.96
CA HIS A 468 2.32 21.73 -27.93
C HIS A 468 1.51 20.72 -27.09
N PRO A 469 0.29 21.07 -26.64
CA PRO A 469 -0.53 20.15 -25.82
C PRO A 469 -0.72 18.75 -26.42
N GLY A 470 -0.77 18.59 -27.73
CA GLY A 470 -0.87 17.29 -28.40
C GLY A 470 0.45 16.51 -28.52
N ASP A 471 1.59 17.09 -28.19
CA ASP A 471 2.91 16.44 -28.26
C ASP A 471 3.29 15.70 -26.99
N VAL A 472 2.50 15.85 -25.95
CA VAL A 472 2.78 15.33 -24.60
C VAL A 472 1.53 14.70 -23.99
N PRO A 473 1.67 13.72 -23.09
CA PRO A 473 0.55 13.19 -22.34
C PRO A 473 -0.16 14.29 -21.54
N GLU A 474 -1.47 14.16 -21.38
CA GLU A 474 -2.23 15.06 -20.51
C GLU A 474 -1.77 14.95 -19.05
N GLY A 475 -1.77 16.08 -18.34
CA GLY A 475 -1.47 16.15 -16.92
C GLY A 475 0.00 16.42 -16.61
N LEU A 476 0.54 15.71 -15.63
CA LEU A 476 1.90 15.89 -15.12
C LEU A 476 2.94 15.37 -16.12
N LEU A 477 3.86 16.24 -16.53
CA LEU A 477 4.93 15.93 -17.48
C LEU A 477 6.18 15.39 -16.77
N VAL A 478 6.94 14.56 -17.50
CA VAL A 478 8.23 14.05 -17.03
C VAL A 478 9.34 14.39 -18.00
N VAL A 479 10.25 15.25 -17.55
CA VAL A 479 11.50 15.54 -18.27
C VAL A 479 12.55 14.53 -17.80
N LYS A 480 13.17 13.83 -18.75
CA LYS A 480 14.28 12.91 -18.53
C LYS A 480 15.58 13.58 -18.96
N MET A 481 16.53 13.68 -18.03
CA MET A 481 17.90 14.12 -18.28
C MET A 481 18.81 12.88 -18.25
N LYS A 482 19.19 12.36 -19.43
CA LYS A 482 19.95 11.13 -19.58
C LYS A 482 21.39 11.43 -19.99
N GLY A 483 22.37 10.93 -19.22
CA GLY A 483 23.80 11.02 -19.49
C GLY A 483 24.46 9.67 -19.63
#